data_ea8010a06d8be18de0f37c65f116d70a
#
_entry.id   ea8010a06d8be18de0f37c65f116d70a
#
_cell.length_a   1.000
_cell.length_b   1.000
_cell.length_c   1.000
_cell.angle_alpha   90.00
_cell.angle_beta   90.00
_cell.angle_gamma   90.00
#
_symmetry.space_group_name_H-M   'P 1'
#
loop_
_entity.id
_entity.type
_entity.pdbx_description
1 polymer ?
#
loop_
_entity_poly.entity_id
_entity_poly.type
_entity_poly.pdbx_seq_one_letter_code
_entity_poly.pdbx_strand_id
1 'polypeptide(L)'
;MIQRVQSLFFFFAAISLLVIIYYAPVLQKGDEFIWLESYKYARFALLFSASLSVYTIFQFKNRSRQILLASFSRLLITLSLVLIILQLDGEEMRFAFGLFLLLIPYLTLFLAGYFIKKDEKLVKSADRIR
;
A
#
# COMPACT_ATOMS: atom_id res chain seq x y z
N MET A 1 12.06 -20.06 0.17
CA MET A 1 12.59 -19.11 -0.83
C MET A 1 11.57 -18.10 -1.30
N ILE A 2 10.36 -18.52 -1.65
CA ILE A 2 9.28 -17.62 -2.11
C ILE A 2 8.89 -16.64 -1.01
N GLN A 3 8.96 -17.04 0.25
CA GLN A 3 8.68 -16.18 1.41
C GLN A 3 9.59 -14.95 1.47
N ARG A 4 10.85 -15.09 1.07
CA ARG A 4 11.81 -13.96 1.06
C ARG A 4 11.43 -12.92 0.01
N VAL A 5 10.97 -13.36 -1.17
CA VAL A 5 10.52 -12.46 -2.24
C VAL A 5 9.28 -11.68 -1.78
N GLN A 6 8.34 -12.36 -1.11
CA GLN A 6 7.14 -11.73 -0.56
C GLN A 6 7.47 -10.68 0.49
N SER A 7 8.44 -10.99 1.36
CA SER A 7 8.91 -10.03 2.38
C SER A 7 9.51 -8.80 1.73
N LEU A 8 10.24 -8.96 0.63
CA LEU A 8 10.78 -7.83 -0.12
C LEU A 8 9.69 -6.94 -0.70
N PHE A 9 8.58 -7.52 -1.20
CA PHE A 9 7.45 -6.76 -1.70
C PHE A 9 6.80 -5.93 -0.59
N PHE A 10 6.59 -6.51 0.60
CA PHE A 10 6.02 -5.79 1.73
C PHE A 10 6.95 -4.68 2.22
N PHE A 11 8.24 -4.95 2.27
CA PHE A 11 9.25 -3.96 2.67
C PHE A 11 9.29 -2.81 1.66
N PHE A 12 9.28 -3.12 0.38
CA PHE A 12 9.26 -2.13 -0.69
C PHE A 12 8.00 -1.26 -0.62
N ALA A 13 6.85 -1.88 -0.37
CA ALA A 13 5.59 -1.15 -0.21
C ALA A 13 5.66 -0.18 0.97
N ALA A 14 6.18 -0.62 2.11
CA ALA A 14 6.33 0.22 3.30
C ALA A 14 7.26 1.41 3.03
N ILE A 15 8.40 1.18 2.40
CA ILE A 15 9.36 2.24 2.07
C ILE A 15 8.72 3.24 1.10
N SER A 16 8.06 2.75 0.03
CA SER A 16 7.44 3.64 -0.95
C SER A 16 6.33 4.49 -0.33
N LEU A 17 5.55 3.92 0.59
CA LEU A 17 4.55 4.68 1.34
C LEU A 17 5.17 5.78 2.19
N LEU A 18 6.25 5.48 2.90
CA LEU A 18 6.95 6.46 3.73
C LEU A 18 7.54 7.58 2.88
N VAL A 19 8.13 7.25 1.74
CA VAL A 19 8.68 8.26 0.81
C VAL A 19 7.57 9.18 0.31
N ILE A 20 6.42 8.61 -0.07
CA ILE A 20 5.29 9.40 -0.56
C ILE A 20 4.76 10.32 0.54
N ILE A 21 4.65 9.82 1.77
CA ILE A 21 4.11 10.59 2.90
C ILE A 21 4.97 11.81 3.20
N TYR A 22 6.29 11.67 3.16
CA TYR A 22 7.20 12.73 3.61
C TYR A 22 7.82 13.54 2.48
N TYR A 23 7.92 13.00 1.26
CA TYR A 23 8.71 13.64 0.20
C TYR A 23 7.93 13.94 -1.08
N ALA A 24 6.68 13.50 -1.18
CA ALA A 24 5.90 13.69 -2.41
C ALA A 24 4.64 14.51 -2.14
N PRO A 25 4.41 15.61 -2.89
CA PRO A 25 3.15 16.34 -2.80
C PRO A 25 2.02 15.54 -3.46
N VAL A 26 0.82 15.61 -2.88
CA VAL A 26 -0.33 14.84 -3.38
C VAL A 26 -1.27 15.64 -4.26
N LEU A 27 -1.36 16.96 -4.00
CA LEU A 27 -2.19 17.87 -4.78
C LEU A 27 -1.39 19.13 -5.13
N GLN A 28 -1.86 19.83 -6.14
CA GLN A 28 -1.28 21.09 -6.56
C GLN A 28 -2.40 22.14 -6.73
N LYS A 29 -2.25 23.26 -6.06
CA LYS A 29 -3.18 24.40 -6.19
C LYS A 29 -2.44 25.57 -6.82
N GLY A 30 -2.69 25.83 -8.12
CA GLY A 30 -1.92 26.82 -8.86
C GLY A 30 -0.45 26.41 -8.93
N ASP A 31 0.44 27.25 -8.40
CA ASP A 31 1.88 26.98 -8.36
C ASP A 31 2.33 26.35 -7.04
N GLU A 32 1.43 26.19 -6.07
CA GLU A 32 1.76 25.66 -4.76
C GLU A 32 1.45 24.16 -4.68
N PHE A 33 2.38 23.39 -4.09
CA PHE A 33 2.17 21.98 -3.83
C PHE A 33 1.55 21.78 -2.44
N ILE A 34 0.57 20.90 -2.37
CA ILE A 34 -0.06 20.54 -1.11
C ILE A 34 0.46 19.16 -0.68
N TRP A 35 1.00 19.11 0.52
CA TRP A 35 1.60 17.90 1.09
C TRP A 35 0.58 17.17 1.96
N LEU A 36 0.84 15.90 2.22
CA LEU A 36 -0.01 15.08 3.09
C LEU A 36 -0.11 15.61 4.52
N GLU A 37 0.82 16.44 4.95
CA GLU A 37 0.76 17.07 6.27
C GLU A 37 -0.52 17.87 6.46
N SER A 38 -1.07 18.42 5.39
CA SER A 38 -2.34 19.17 5.42
C SER A 38 -3.56 18.27 5.58
N TYR A 39 -3.42 16.98 5.31
CA TYR A 39 -4.53 16.02 5.37
C TYR A 39 -4.24 14.95 6.42
N LYS A 40 -4.59 15.25 7.66
CA LYS A 40 -4.29 14.38 8.80
C LYS A 40 -4.86 12.96 8.64
N TYR A 41 -6.11 12.85 8.24
CA TYR A 41 -6.77 11.54 8.15
C TYR A 41 -6.15 10.66 7.07
N ALA A 42 -5.89 11.24 5.90
CA ALA A 42 -5.23 10.51 4.81
C ALA A 42 -3.81 10.11 5.20
N ARG A 43 -3.10 11.00 5.86
CA ARG A 43 -1.74 10.72 6.37
C ARG A 43 -1.74 9.57 7.36
N PHE A 44 -2.68 9.59 8.32
CA PHE A 44 -2.79 8.49 9.30
C PHE A 44 -3.14 7.17 8.64
N ALA A 45 -4.04 7.17 7.65
CA ALA A 45 -4.39 5.97 6.92
C ALA A 45 -3.17 5.37 6.21
N LEU A 46 -2.37 6.21 5.56
CA LEU A 46 -1.15 5.76 4.88
C LEU A 46 -0.07 5.28 5.85
N LEU A 47 0.11 5.97 6.97
CA LEU A 47 1.05 5.55 8.02
C LEU A 47 0.64 4.19 8.60
N PHE A 48 -0.64 4.01 8.83
CA PHE A 48 -1.18 2.74 9.34
C PHE A 48 -0.98 1.62 8.32
N SER A 49 -1.18 1.92 7.03
CA SER A 49 -0.93 0.96 5.94
C SER A 49 0.54 0.55 5.89
N ALA A 50 1.46 1.51 6.03
CA ALA A 50 2.89 1.24 6.06
C ALA A 50 3.27 0.35 7.26
N SER A 51 2.71 0.65 8.43
CA SER A 51 2.92 -0.15 9.64
C SER A 51 2.41 -1.58 9.46
N LEU A 52 1.23 -1.74 8.86
CA LEU A 52 0.67 -3.06 8.57
C LEU A 52 1.53 -3.84 7.58
N SER A 53 2.08 -3.16 6.58
CA SER A 53 2.98 -3.80 5.61
C SER A 53 4.22 -4.36 6.30
N VAL A 54 4.82 -3.61 7.21
CA VAL A 54 5.96 -4.08 8.01
C VAL A 54 5.55 -5.25 8.91
N TYR A 55 4.41 -5.11 9.60
CA TYR A 55 3.90 -6.17 10.48
C TYR A 55 3.64 -7.47 9.71
N THR A 56 3.16 -7.36 8.48
CA THR A 56 2.87 -8.52 7.63
C THR A 56 4.11 -9.35 7.35
N ILE A 57 5.30 -8.73 7.28
CA ILE A 57 6.55 -9.44 7.09
C ILE A 57 6.76 -10.47 8.20
N PHE A 58 6.43 -10.11 9.44
CA PHE A 58 6.60 -10.98 10.61
C PHE A 58 5.55 -12.09 10.70
N GLN A 59 4.52 -12.04 9.87
CA GLN A 59 3.46 -13.07 9.82
C GLN A 59 3.75 -14.16 8.80
N PHE A 60 5.01 -14.43 8.50
CA PHE A 60 5.41 -15.39 7.46
C PHE A 60 4.93 -16.83 7.73
N LYS A 61 4.63 -17.18 8.97
CA LYS A 61 4.13 -18.51 9.34
C LYS A 61 2.65 -18.71 8.99
N ASN A 62 1.90 -17.63 8.82
CA ASN A 62 0.47 -17.70 8.55
C ASN A 62 0.14 -16.94 7.26
N ARG A 63 0.05 -17.67 6.16
CA ARG A 63 -0.22 -17.11 4.83
C ARG A 63 -1.58 -16.44 4.74
N SER A 64 -2.60 -17.01 5.38
CA SER A 64 -3.94 -16.44 5.38
C SER A 64 -3.96 -15.04 6.03
N ARG A 65 -3.21 -14.86 7.13
CA ARG A 65 -3.08 -13.55 7.77
C ARG A 65 -2.33 -12.56 6.89
N GLN A 66 -1.27 -13.01 6.21
CA GLN A 66 -0.54 -12.13 5.29
C GLN A 66 -1.44 -11.61 4.17
N ILE A 67 -2.26 -12.47 3.58
CA ILE A 67 -3.20 -12.08 2.52
C ILE A 67 -4.23 -11.09 3.06
N LEU A 68 -4.78 -11.36 4.24
CA LEU A 68 -5.75 -10.48 4.89
C LEU A 68 -5.16 -9.11 5.19
N LEU A 69 -3.96 -9.08 5.76
CA LEU A 69 -3.27 -7.82 6.11
C LEU A 69 -2.90 -7.02 4.86
N ALA A 70 -2.44 -7.70 3.81
CA ALA A 70 -2.14 -7.04 2.52
C ALA A 70 -3.40 -6.41 1.93
N SER A 71 -4.52 -7.11 1.97
CA SER A 71 -5.81 -6.59 1.49
C SER A 71 -6.27 -5.38 2.32
N PHE A 72 -6.10 -5.46 3.64
CA PHE A 72 -6.45 -4.36 4.55
C PHE A 72 -5.57 -3.13 4.29
N SER A 73 -4.27 -3.32 4.07
CA SER A 73 -3.36 -2.23 3.71
C SER A 73 -3.78 -1.55 2.41
N ARG A 74 -4.19 -2.32 1.41
CA ARG A 74 -4.68 -1.76 0.13
C ARG A 74 -5.96 -0.97 0.34
N LEU A 75 -6.86 -1.44 1.19
CA LEU A 75 -8.07 -0.70 1.53
C LEU A 75 -7.74 0.64 2.18
N LEU A 76 -6.73 0.69 3.05
CA LEU A 76 -6.29 1.93 3.68
C LEU A 76 -5.72 2.91 2.65
N ILE A 77 -4.96 2.42 1.66
CA ILE A 77 -4.46 3.26 0.58
C ILE A 77 -5.61 3.84 -0.23
N THR A 78 -6.59 3.00 -0.59
CA THR A 78 -7.79 3.43 -1.32
C THR A 78 -8.58 4.46 -0.50
N LEU A 79 -8.74 4.22 0.79
CA LEU A 79 -9.42 5.15 1.69
C LEU A 79 -8.73 6.50 1.71
N SER A 80 -7.40 6.51 1.80
CA SER A 80 -6.64 7.77 1.80
C SER A 80 -6.81 8.52 0.49
N LEU A 81 -6.84 7.81 -0.66
CA LEU A 81 -7.10 8.42 -1.96
C LEU A 81 -8.47 9.08 -1.99
N VAL A 82 -9.50 8.39 -1.50
CA VAL A 82 -10.87 8.92 -1.45
C VAL A 82 -10.90 10.17 -0.56
N LEU A 83 -10.26 10.13 0.60
CA LEU A 83 -10.20 11.28 1.51
C LEU A 83 -9.52 12.48 0.85
N ILE A 84 -8.45 12.26 0.10
CA ILE A 84 -7.75 13.32 -0.61
C ILE A 84 -8.63 13.91 -1.71
N ILE A 85 -9.31 13.06 -2.46
CA ILE A 85 -10.21 13.49 -3.55
C ILE A 85 -11.38 14.31 -3.00
N LEU A 86 -11.93 13.92 -1.85
CA LEU A 86 -13.00 14.67 -1.20
C LEU A 86 -12.59 16.05 -0.73
N GLN A 87 -11.28 16.27 -0.55
CA GLN A 87 -10.73 17.57 -0.15
C GLN A 87 -10.48 18.51 -1.34
N LEU A 88 -10.79 18.06 -2.56
CA LEU A 88 -10.65 18.90 -3.75
C LEU A 88 -11.71 20.00 -3.73
N ASP A 89 -11.28 21.21 -3.43
CA ASP A 89 -12.13 22.40 -3.41
C ASP A 89 -11.74 23.32 -4.57
N GLY A 90 -12.61 23.43 -5.56
CA GLY A 90 -12.47 24.37 -6.64
C GLY A 90 -11.73 23.87 -7.87
N GLU A 91 -11.79 24.69 -8.93
CA GLU A 91 -11.28 24.31 -10.26
C GLU A 91 -9.75 24.42 -10.39
N GLU A 92 -9.09 25.07 -9.43
CA GLU A 92 -7.64 25.30 -9.47
C GLU A 92 -6.82 24.14 -8.94
N MET A 93 -7.45 23.19 -8.25
CA MET A 93 -6.73 22.05 -7.69
C MET A 93 -6.49 20.94 -8.72
N ARG A 94 -5.26 20.46 -8.80
CA ARG A 94 -4.84 19.40 -9.70
C ARG A 94 -4.15 18.30 -8.92
N PHE A 95 -4.14 17.11 -9.49
CA PHE A 95 -3.42 15.98 -8.91
C PHE A 95 -1.92 16.18 -9.10
N ALA A 96 -1.17 16.04 -8.01
CA ALA A 96 0.29 16.06 -8.07
C ALA A 96 0.83 14.65 -8.31
N PHE A 97 2.12 14.54 -8.61
CA PHE A 97 2.74 13.25 -8.93
C PHE A 97 2.71 12.27 -7.76
N GLY A 98 2.68 12.74 -6.52
CA GLY A 98 2.61 11.88 -5.33
C GLY A 98 1.36 11.02 -5.28
N LEU A 99 0.24 11.53 -5.79
CA LEU A 99 -1.00 10.78 -5.86
C LEU A 99 -0.87 9.58 -6.82
N PHE A 100 -0.20 9.79 -7.95
CA PHE A 100 0.07 8.71 -8.91
C PHE A 100 1.09 7.71 -8.37
N LEU A 101 2.04 8.18 -7.56
CA LEU A 101 3.02 7.29 -6.93
C LEU A 101 2.39 6.31 -5.95
N LEU A 102 1.21 6.60 -5.41
CA LEU A 102 0.48 5.68 -4.55
C LEU A 102 0.09 4.38 -5.25
N LEU A 103 0.07 4.36 -6.59
CA LEU A 103 -0.14 3.13 -7.34
C LEU A 103 0.99 2.12 -7.11
N ILE A 104 2.20 2.58 -6.86
CA ILE A 104 3.37 1.70 -6.66
C ILE A 104 3.19 0.79 -5.43
N PRO A 105 2.94 1.32 -4.21
CA PRO A 105 2.71 0.45 -3.06
C PRO A 105 1.43 -0.39 -3.20
N TYR A 106 0.40 0.16 -3.82
CA TYR A 106 -0.85 -0.57 -4.05
C TYR A 106 -0.61 -1.81 -4.91
N LEU A 107 0.05 -1.63 -6.06
CA LEU A 107 0.37 -2.73 -6.96
C LEU A 107 1.35 -3.71 -6.33
N THR A 108 2.31 -3.22 -5.56
CA THR A 108 3.28 -4.07 -4.86
C THR A 108 2.57 -4.99 -3.85
N LEU A 109 1.64 -4.44 -3.08
CA LEU A 109 0.83 -5.21 -2.13
C LEU A 109 -0.09 -6.21 -2.83
N PHE A 110 -0.65 -5.81 -3.97
CA PHE A 110 -1.48 -6.70 -4.78
C PHE A 110 -0.67 -7.89 -5.28
N LEU A 111 0.53 -7.64 -5.81
CA LEU A 111 1.42 -8.70 -6.30
C LEU A 111 1.87 -9.62 -5.16
N ALA A 112 2.18 -9.05 -3.98
CA ALA A 112 2.55 -9.85 -2.82
C ALA A 112 1.43 -10.82 -2.45
N GLY A 113 0.20 -10.34 -2.38
CA GLY A 113 -0.96 -11.18 -2.09
C GLY A 113 -1.19 -12.25 -3.16
N TYR A 114 -1.02 -11.87 -4.42
CA TYR A 114 -1.16 -12.80 -5.55
C TYR A 114 -0.14 -13.94 -5.45
N PHE A 115 1.12 -13.63 -5.21
CA PHE A 115 2.17 -14.65 -5.11
C PHE A 115 1.99 -15.55 -3.88
N ILE A 116 1.50 -15.00 -2.76
CA ILE A 116 1.18 -15.80 -1.58
C ILE A 116 0.08 -16.81 -1.89
N LYS A 117 -0.99 -16.37 -2.56
CA LYS A 117 -2.09 -17.26 -2.97
C LYS A 117 -1.62 -18.33 -3.93
N LYS A 118 -0.78 -17.97 -4.89
CA LYS A 118 -0.23 -18.90 -5.87
C LYS A 118 0.62 -19.96 -5.19
N ASP A 119 1.47 -19.56 -4.25
CA ASP A 119 2.31 -20.48 -3.48
C ASP A 119 1.47 -21.43 -2.63
N GLU A 120 0.42 -20.91 -1.99
CA GLU A 120 -0.51 -21.72 -1.21
C GLU A 120 -1.19 -22.79 -2.07
N LYS A 121 -1.61 -22.45 -3.28
CA LYS A 121 -2.19 -23.42 -4.21
C LYS A 121 -1.20 -24.51 -4.60
N LEU A 122 0.06 -24.17 -4.82
CA LEU A 122 1.09 -25.15 -5.17
C LEU A 122 1.34 -26.11 -4.03
N VAL A 123 1.37 -25.63 -2.79
CA VAL A 123 1.56 -26.49 -1.60
C VAL A 123 0.37 -27.44 -1.44
N LYS A 124 -0.86 -26.95 -1.56
CA LYS A 124 -2.07 -27.78 -1.49
C LYS A 124 -2.12 -28.83 -2.60
N SER A 125 -1.71 -28.43 -3.79
CA SER A 125 -1.65 -29.34 -4.94
C SER A 125 -0.66 -30.48 -4.71
N ALA A 126 0.52 -30.16 -4.14
CA ALA A 126 1.53 -31.16 -3.80
C ALA A 126 1.02 -32.13 -2.73
N ASP A 127 0.29 -31.64 -1.72
CA ASP A 127 -0.27 -32.47 -0.66
C ASP A 127 -1.36 -33.42 -1.17
N ARG A 128 -2.11 -33.03 -2.21
CA ARG A 128 -3.14 -33.88 -2.82
C ARG A 128 -2.59 -35.04 -3.59
N ILE A 129 -1.37 -34.92 -4.11
CA ILE A 129 -0.73 -35.99 -4.91
C ILE A 129 -0.20 -37.10 -4.00
N ARG A 130 0.00 -36.81 -2.74
CA ARG A 130 0.39 -37.84 -1.75
C ARG A 130 -0.85 -38.59 -1.26
#